data_4a40823dbf35fe1d1addb2beac903282
#
_entry.id   4a40823dbf35fe1d1addb2beac903282
#
_cell.length_a   1.000
_cell.length_b   1.000
_cell.length_c   1.000
_cell.angle_alpha   90.00
_cell.angle_beta   90.00
_cell.angle_gamma   90.00
#
_symmetry.space_group_name_H-M   'P 1'
#
loop_
_entity.id
_entity.type
_entity.pdbx_description
1 polymer ?
#
loop_
_entity_poly.entity_id
_entity_poly.type
_entity_poly.pdbx_seq_one_letter_code
_entity_poly.pdbx_strand_id
1 'polypeptide(L)'
;PDDFSPEALEHDLIFIGLTGMIDPVRPEVKAAIEECRGAGITPVMITGDHKDTAVAIASELGILTDPSQAITGAELSAMSDEEFADRVENIYVYARVQPEHKTRIVNAWRSKGKITAMTGDGVNDAPSIKSADIGIGMGITGTDVTKNVADMVLTDDNFATIVNAVEEGRRIYDNIRKAIQFLLGSNLAEVLAIFTATLLGFTILEAPHLLFINLVTDCCPALA
;
A
#
# COMPACT_ATOMS: atom_id res chain seq x y z
N PRO A 1 21.75 39.88 28.69
CA PRO A 1 20.82 40.97 28.34
C PRO A 1 19.54 40.76 29.15
N ASP A 2 18.98 41.85 29.66
CA ASP A 2 17.74 41.83 30.43
C ASP A 2 16.52 41.96 29.53
N ASP A 3 16.73 42.18 28.21
CA ASP A 3 15.75 42.28 27.15
C ASP A 3 16.06 41.25 26.05
N PHE A 4 15.09 40.35 25.79
CA PHE A 4 15.16 39.28 24.77
C PHE A 4 14.23 39.58 23.58
N SER A 5 13.81 40.84 23.40
CA SER A 5 13.04 41.21 22.21
C SER A 5 13.88 41.05 20.94
N PRO A 6 13.27 40.77 19.78
CA PRO A 6 13.99 40.69 18.51
C PRO A 6 14.78 41.95 18.22
N GLU A 7 14.24 43.13 18.52
CA GLU A 7 14.87 44.45 18.35
C GLU A 7 16.15 44.60 19.15
N ALA A 8 16.21 43.96 20.35
CA ALA A 8 17.38 43.99 21.23
C ALA A 8 18.46 42.98 20.87
N LEU A 9 18.08 41.88 20.18
CA LEU A 9 18.98 40.77 19.88
C LEU A 9 19.42 40.71 18.40
N GLU A 10 18.58 41.16 17.47
CA GLU A 10 18.78 40.99 16.03
C GLU A 10 19.35 42.24 15.34
N HIS A 11 20.23 42.98 16.04
CA HIS A 11 20.94 44.12 15.47
C HIS A 11 22.46 43.87 15.44
N ASP A 12 23.14 44.49 14.49
CA ASP A 12 24.59 44.37 14.30
C ASP A 12 25.12 42.91 14.20
N LEU A 13 24.30 42.04 13.61
CA LEU A 13 24.63 40.63 13.43
C LEU A 13 25.80 40.48 12.45
N ILE A 14 26.76 39.61 12.81
CA ILE A 14 27.85 39.22 11.93
C ILE A 14 27.47 37.85 11.30
N PHE A 15 27.43 37.80 9.95
CA PHE A 15 27.22 36.55 9.25
C PHE A 15 28.41 35.60 9.50
N ILE A 16 28.15 34.49 10.19
CA ILE A 16 29.15 33.48 10.53
C ILE A 16 29.19 32.38 9.47
N GLY A 17 28.03 32.00 8.96
CA GLY A 17 27.91 30.88 7.97
C GLY A 17 26.51 30.30 7.93
N LEU A 18 26.37 29.30 7.09
CA LEU A 18 25.17 28.47 6.96
C LEU A 18 25.47 27.04 7.41
N THR A 19 24.56 26.44 8.16
CA THR A 19 24.59 25.01 8.49
C THR A 19 23.44 24.34 7.77
N GLY A 20 23.74 23.26 7.06
CA GLY A 20 22.71 22.38 6.46
C GLY A 20 22.50 21.15 7.35
N MET A 21 21.26 20.77 7.53
CA MET A 21 20.88 19.51 8.17
C MET A 21 20.14 18.67 7.15
N ILE A 22 20.44 17.37 7.13
CA ILE A 22 19.74 16.39 6.30
C ILE A 22 19.35 15.20 7.17
N ASP A 23 18.11 14.75 7.01
CA ASP A 23 17.66 13.46 7.56
C ASP A 23 17.86 12.40 6.46
N PRO A 24 18.83 11.50 6.60
CA PRO A 24 19.14 10.55 5.53
C PRO A 24 18.01 9.53 5.36
N VAL A 25 17.76 9.18 4.10
CA VAL A 25 16.84 8.09 3.78
C VAL A 25 17.37 6.78 4.35
N ARG A 26 16.50 5.97 4.92
CA ARG A 26 16.87 4.63 5.42
C ARG A 26 17.38 3.76 4.26
N PRO A 27 18.54 3.08 4.39
CA PRO A 27 19.15 2.35 3.29
C PRO A 27 18.26 1.28 2.65
N GLU A 28 17.43 0.61 3.46
CA GLU A 28 16.54 -0.46 3.04
C GLU A 28 15.35 0.02 2.18
N VAL A 29 14.98 1.30 2.29
CA VAL A 29 13.79 1.83 1.58
C VAL A 29 14.00 1.85 0.08
N LYS A 30 15.21 2.16 -0.40
CA LYS A 30 15.50 2.18 -1.84
C LYS A 30 15.28 0.81 -2.49
N ALA A 31 15.81 -0.24 -1.87
CA ALA A 31 15.63 -1.62 -2.36
C ALA A 31 14.14 -2.02 -2.34
N ALA A 32 13.41 -1.67 -1.28
CA ALA A 32 11.98 -1.93 -1.18
C ALA A 32 11.15 -1.19 -2.26
N ILE A 33 11.51 0.03 -2.62
CA ILE A 33 10.89 0.79 -3.71
C ILE A 33 11.13 0.11 -5.08
N GLU A 34 12.35 -0.36 -5.33
CA GLU A 34 12.68 -1.10 -6.55
C GLU A 34 11.88 -2.41 -6.65
N GLU A 35 11.75 -3.13 -5.54
CA GLU A 35 10.96 -4.36 -5.45
C GLU A 35 9.46 -4.09 -5.68
N CYS A 36 8.89 -3.05 -5.08
CA CYS A 36 7.53 -2.59 -5.36
C CYS A 36 7.28 -2.42 -6.85
N ARG A 37 8.18 -1.73 -7.55
CA ARG A 37 8.07 -1.51 -9.00
C ARG A 37 8.13 -2.81 -9.79
N GLY A 38 9.07 -3.69 -9.44
CA GLY A 38 9.16 -5.03 -10.04
C GLY A 38 7.89 -5.85 -9.85
N ALA A 39 7.19 -5.63 -8.75
CA ALA A 39 5.92 -6.27 -8.42
C ALA A 39 4.66 -5.57 -9.01
N GLY A 40 4.86 -4.50 -9.81
CA GLY A 40 3.76 -3.72 -10.41
C GLY A 40 3.05 -2.79 -9.42
N ILE A 41 3.70 -2.44 -8.30
CA ILE A 41 3.20 -1.50 -7.29
C ILE A 41 3.83 -0.14 -7.55
N THR A 42 3.02 0.91 -7.58
CA THR A 42 3.47 2.29 -7.77
C THR A 42 3.62 2.99 -6.42
N PRO A 43 4.85 3.26 -5.96
CA PRO A 43 5.07 4.05 -4.75
C PRO A 43 4.71 5.52 -5.00
N VAL A 44 3.99 6.12 -4.06
CA VAL A 44 3.60 7.53 -4.08
C VAL A 44 4.03 8.18 -2.77
N MET A 45 4.75 9.28 -2.85
CA MET A 45 5.21 10.04 -1.68
C MET A 45 4.23 11.17 -1.37
N ILE A 46 3.75 11.22 -0.13
CA ILE A 46 2.86 12.26 0.37
C ILE A 46 3.51 12.85 1.64
N THR A 47 3.91 14.13 1.59
CA THR A 47 4.65 14.78 2.67
C THR A 47 4.18 16.19 2.96
N GLY A 48 4.40 16.64 4.20
CA GLY A 48 4.29 18.05 4.59
C GLY A 48 5.48 18.91 4.21
N ASP A 49 6.60 18.31 3.75
CA ASP A 49 7.84 18.98 3.42
C ASP A 49 7.73 19.89 2.20
N HIS A 50 8.77 20.73 2.02
CA HIS A 50 8.89 21.58 0.84
C HIS A 50 9.05 20.75 -0.43
N LYS A 51 8.50 21.25 -1.57
CA LYS A 51 8.51 20.55 -2.86
C LYS A 51 9.92 20.13 -3.29
N ASP A 52 10.90 21.03 -3.16
CA ASP A 52 12.28 20.75 -3.59
C ASP A 52 12.93 19.64 -2.75
N THR A 53 12.66 19.61 -1.44
CA THR A 53 13.11 18.53 -0.55
C THR A 53 12.47 17.21 -0.93
N ALA A 54 11.15 17.20 -1.13
CA ALA A 54 10.40 16.01 -1.51
C ALA A 54 10.86 15.45 -2.88
N VAL A 55 11.12 16.33 -3.85
CA VAL A 55 11.65 15.96 -5.17
C VAL A 55 13.06 15.37 -5.06
N ALA A 56 13.93 15.96 -4.24
CA ALA A 56 15.29 15.45 -4.04
C ALA A 56 15.27 14.02 -3.45
N ILE A 57 14.51 13.83 -2.37
CA ILE A 57 14.37 12.51 -1.71
C ILE A 57 13.72 11.49 -2.66
N ALA A 58 12.64 11.86 -3.33
CA ALA A 58 11.93 10.98 -4.23
C ALA A 58 12.77 10.59 -5.47
N SER A 59 13.63 11.49 -5.94
CA SER A 59 14.61 11.20 -7.02
C SER A 59 15.67 10.22 -6.55
N GLU A 60 16.23 10.41 -5.35
CA GLU A 60 17.21 9.49 -4.75
C GLU A 60 16.63 8.09 -4.55
N LEU A 61 15.38 7.99 -4.12
CA LEU A 61 14.63 6.75 -3.97
C LEU A 61 14.15 6.15 -5.31
N GLY A 62 14.27 6.92 -6.40
CA GLY A 62 13.77 6.51 -7.71
C GLY A 62 12.24 6.53 -7.82
N ILE A 63 11.50 7.22 -6.94
CA ILE A 63 10.03 7.34 -6.99
C ILE A 63 9.58 8.16 -8.20
N LEU A 64 10.31 9.22 -8.55
CA LEU A 64 10.07 10.01 -9.75
C LEU A 64 11.30 10.08 -10.65
N THR A 65 11.08 10.34 -11.92
CA THR A 65 12.12 10.52 -12.95
C THR A 65 12.18 11.95 -13.46
N ASP A 66 11.12 12.71 -13.29
CA ASP A 66 10.98 14.09 -13.75
C ASP A 66 10.31 14.94 -12.67
N PRO A 67 10.83 16.15 -12.36
CA PRO A 67 10.23 17.06 -11.37
C PRO A 67 8.78 17.46 -11.65
N SER A 68 8.29 17.36 -12.89
CA SER A 68 6.89 17.61 -13.26
C SER A 68 5.91 16.59 -12.66
N GLN A 69 6.42 15.44 -12.20
CA GLN A 69 5.66 14.40 -11.51
C GLN A 69 5.41 14.74 -10.02
N ALA A 70 5.83 15.91 -9.58
CA ALA A 70 5.63 16.42 -8.23
C ALA A 70 4.75 17.66 -8.22
N ILE A 71 3.72 17.68 -7.35
CA ILE A 71 2.86 18.85 -7.13
C ILE A 71 2.77 19.21 -5.65
N THR A 72 2.37 20.44 -5.39
CA THR A 72 2.07 20.93 -4.03
C THR A 72 0.60 20.77 -3.68
N GLY A 73 0.27 20.79 -2.37
CA GLY A 73 -1.11 20.84 -1.91
C GLY A 73 -1.90 22.04 -2.46
N ALA A 74 -1.24 23.19 -2.68
CA ALA A 74 -1.87 24.37 -3.29
C ALA A 74 -2.20 24.13 -4.78
N GLU A 75 -1.30 23.53 -5.54
CA GLU A 75 -1.56 23.13 -6.94
C GLU A 75 -2.69 22.10 -6.99
N LEU A 76 -2.71 21.12 -6.06
CA LEU A 76 -3.77 20.13 -5.96
C LEU A 76 -5.13 20.76 -5.64
N SER A 77 -5.17 21.73 -4.72
CA SER A 77 -6.41 22.43 -4.35
C SER A 77 -6.98 23.28 -5.51
N ALA A 78 -6.12 23.74 -6.41
CA ALA A 78 -6.53 24.53 -7.58
C ALA A 78 -7.15 23.69 -8.71
N MET A 79 -6.95 22.38 -8.71
CA MET A 79 -7.49 21.47 -9.72
C MET A 79 -8.92 21.04 -9.36
N SER A 80 -9.79 20.86 -10.36
CA SER A 80 -11.06 20.14 -10.19
C SER A 80 -10.82 18.63 -9.93
N ASP A 81 -11.83 17.92 -9.49
CA ASP A 81 -11.71 16.48 -9.25
C ASP A 81 -11.54 15.70 -10.57
N GLU A 82 -12.18 16.16 -11.64
CA GLU A 82 -12.04 15.58 -12.98
C GLU A 82 -10.63 15.79 -13.51
N GLU A 83 -10.10 17.03 -13.45
CA GLU A 83 -8.74 17.34 -13.89
C GLU A 83 -7.71 16.54 -13.10
N PHE A 84 -7.88 16.44 -11.78
CA PHE A 84 -6.98 15.68 -10.94
C PHE A 84 -7.05 14.17 -11.27
N ALA A 85 -8.24 13.61 -11.44
CA ALA A 85 -8.41 12.22 -11.83
C ALA A 85 -7.68 11.89 -13.13
N ASP A 86 -7.68 12.80 -14.12
CA ASP A 86 -6.98 12.57 -15.40
C ASP A 86 -5.45 12.63 -15.26
N ARG A 87 -4.94 13.31 -14.25
CA ARG A 87 -3.50 13.50 -14.04
C ARG A 87 -2.89 12.61 -12.96
N VAL A 88 -3.70 12.01 -12.08
CA VAL A 88 -3.24 11.30 -10.87
C VAL A 88 -2.22 10.21 -11.17
N GLU A 89 -2.35 9.48 -12.28
CA GLU A 89 -1.44 8.39 -12.67
C GLU A 89 -0.04 8.89 -13.10
N ASN A 90 0.12 10.21 -13.31
CA ASN A 90 1.40 10.83 -13.68
C ASN A 90 2.01 11.65 -12.53
N ILE A 91 1.42 11.61 -11.32
CA ILE A 91 1.88 12.37 -10.17
C ILE A 91 2.27 11.39 -9.06
N TYR A 92 3.55 11.38 -8.71
CA TYR A 92 4.11 10.44 -7.73
C TYR A 92 4.55 11.10 -6.42
N VAL A 93 4.62 12.45 -6.40
CA VAL A 93 5.04 13.20 -5.21
C VAL A 93 4.06 14.33 -4.93
N TYR A 94 3.56 14.36 -3.71
CA TYR A 94 2.66 15.39 -3.20
C TYR A 94 3.34 16.06 -1.99
N ALA A 95 3.72 17.34 -2.16
CA ALA A 95 4.44 18.12 -1.16
C ALA A 95 3.54 19.18 -0.50
N ARG A 96 3.81 19.55 0.74
CA ARG A 96 3.02 20.53 1.51
C ARG A 96 1.53 20.25 1.51
N VAL A 97 1.16 18.98 1.66
CA VAL A 97 -0.24 18.54 1.69
C VAL A 97 -0.83 18.70 3.08
N GLN A 98 -2.15 18.91 3.12
CA GLN A 98 -2.98 18.89 4.33
C GLN A 98 -3.73 17.55 4.43
N PRO A 99 -4.33 17.21 5.59
CA PRO A 99 -5.00 15.92 5.77
C PRO A 99 -6.08 15.60 4.73
N GLU A 100 -6.87 16.60 4.34
CA GLU A 100 -7.92 16.45 3.31
C GLU A 100 -7.35 16.07 1.94
N HIS A 101 -6.16 16.56 1.61
CA HIS A 101 -5.49 16.20 0.36
C HIS A 101 -5.16 14.72 0.31
N LYS A 102 -4.74 14.11 1.43
CA LYS A 102 -4.41 12.68 1.51
C LYS A 102 -5.59 11.80 1.13
N THR A 103 -6.76 12.11 1.67
CA THR A 103 -8.00 11.39 1.34
C THR A 103 -8.39 11.59 -0.12
N ARG A 104 -8.24 12.81 -0.66
CA ARG A 104 -8.50 13.12 -2.07
C ARG A 104 -7.59 12.33 -3.01
N ILE A 105 -6.30 12.22 -2.68
CA ILE A 105 -5.32 11.44 -3.46
C ILE A 105 -5.72 9.95 -3.48
N VAL A 106 -6.01 9.36 -2.31
CA VAL A 106 -6.44 7.96 -2.21
C VAL A 106 -7.69 7.71 -3.06
N ASN A 107 -8.70 8.57 -2.94
CA ASN A 107 -9.95 8.42 -3.70
C ASN A 107 -9.74 8.57 -5.22
N ALA A 108 -8.85 9.45 -5.67
CA ALA A 108 -8.53 9.61 -7.07
C ALA A 108 -7.87 8.35 -7.66
N TRP A 109 -6.93 7.74 -6.97
CA TRP A 109 -6.33 6.47 -7.38
C TRP A 109 -7.37 5.32 -7.41
N ARG A 110 -8.25 5.25 -6.41
CA ARG A 110 -9.35 4.26 -6.37
C ARG A 110 -10.34 4.44 -7.53
N SER A 111 -10.65 5.68 -7.90
CA SER A 111 -11.55 5.98 -9.04
C SER A 111 -10.99 5.49 -10.38
N LYS A 112 -9.66 5.31 -10.49
CA LYS A 112 -8.99 4.67 -11.64
C LYS A 112 -8.96 3.13 -11.55
N GLY A 113 -9.65 2.54 -10.56
CA GLY A 113 -9.70 1.08 -10.37
C GLY A 113 -8.41 0.48 -9.79
N LYS A 114 -7.54 1.31 -9.18
CA LYS A 114 -6.33 0.83 -8.51
C LYS A 114 -6.65 0.45 -7.07
N ILE A 115 -6.04 -0.63 -6.60
CA ILE A 115 -6.03 -1.00 -5.19
C ILE A 115 -5.01 -0.13 -4.48
N THR A 116 -5.44 0.59 -3.46
CA THR A 116 -4.61 1.57 -2.75
C THR A 116 -4.24 1.08 -1.36
N ALA A 117 -2.96 1.25 -0.98
CA ALA A 117 -2.49 1.13 0.39
C ALA A 117 -2.08 2.53 0.90
N MET A 118 -2.51 2.90 2.09
CA MET A 118 -2.15 4.18 2.71
C MET A 118 -1.51 3.95 4.06
N THR A 119 -0.30 4.51 4.23
CA THR A 119 0.44 4.48 5.50
C THR A 119 0.30 5.81 6.23
N GLY A 120 0.30 5.77 7.55
CA GLY A 120 0.32 6.98 8.37
C GLY A 120 0.53 6.67 9.86
N ASP A 121 0.96 7.69 10.59
CA ASP A 121 1.27 7.63 12.03
C ASP A 121 0.43 8.60 12.87
N GLY A 122 -0.07 9.67 12.27
CA GLY A 122 -0.79 10.75 12.94
C GLY A 122 -2.31 10.60 12.92
N VAL A 123 -2.97 11.23 13.89
CA VAL A 123 -4.45 11.33 13.93
C VAL A 123 -5.01 11.91 12.62
N ASN A 124 -4.25 12.81 12.00
CA ASN A 124 -4.62 13.46 10.74
C ASN A 124 -4.61 12.49 9.53
N ASP A 125 -3.96 11.34 9.67
CA ASP A 125 -3.89 10.32 8.63
C ASP A 125 -5.06 9.31 8.70
N ALA A 126 -5.73 9.24 9.83
CA ALA A 126 -6.81 8.28 10.06
C ALA A 126 -7.92 8.31 8.99
N PRO A 127 -8.40 9.48 8.48
CA PRO A 127 -9.38 9.50 7.41
C PRO A 127 -8.87 8.91 6.09
N SER A 128 -7.61 9.17 5.72
CA SER A 128 -7.00 8.64 4.49
C SER A 128 -6.67 7.16 4.61
N ILE A 129 -6.18 6.70 5.77
CA ILE A 129 -5.97 5.29 6.09
C ILE A 129 -7.30 4.54 5.97
N LYS A 130 -8.37 5.07 6.55
CA LYS A 130 -9.71 4.47 6.48
C LYS A 130 -10.30 4.45 5.07
N SER A 131 -9.91 5.39 4.21
CA SER A 131 -10.41 5.51 2.83
C SER A 131 -9.68 4.61 1.85
N ALA A 132 -8.49 4.13 2.19
CA ALA A 132 -7.73 3.21 1.36
C ALA A 132 -8.35 1.81 1.35
N ASP A 133 -7.98 0.99 0.38
CA ASP A 133 -8.37 -0.43 0.34
C ASP A 133 -7.58 -1.25 1.37
N ILE A 134 -6.37 -0.79 1.71
CA ILE A 134 -5.52 -1.34 2.78
C ILE A 134 -4.97 -0.17 3.60
N GLY A 135 -5.49 0.03 4.79
CA GLY A 135 -4.99 0.99 5.75
C GLY A 135 -3.83 0.42 6.55
N ILE A 136 -2.71 1.15 6.64
CA ILE A 136 -1.50 0.70 7.34
C ILE A 136 -1.13 1.73 8.41
N GLY A 137 -1.16 1.29 9.66
CA GLY A 137 -0.76 2.09 10.83
C GLY A 137 0.65 1.77 11.29
N MET A 138 1.39 2.79 11.77
CA MET A 138 2.68 2.58 12.41
C MET A 138 2.47 2.06 13.84
N GLY A 139 3.24 1.05 14.24
CA GLY A 139 3.09 0.37 15.54
C GLY A 139 3.85 1.04 16.67
N ILE A 140 5.01 1.64 16.37
CA ILE A 140 5.86 2.33 17.35
C ILE A 140 5.47 3.80 17.43
N THR A 141 5.54 4.53 16.32
CA THR A 141 5.28 5.97 16.26
C THR A 141 3.81 6.32 16.10
N GLY A 142 2.99 5.37 15.60
CA GLY A 142 1.59 5.59 15.32
C GLY A 142 0.72 5.80 16.56
N THR A 143 -0.27 6.69 16.42
CA THR A 143 -1.27 6.93 17.47
C THR A 143 -2.26 5.76 17.57
N ASP A 144 -2.92 5.63 18.73
CA ASP A 144 -3.97 4.61 18.92
C ASP A 144 -5.12 4.79 17.92
N VAL A 145 -5.37 6.03 17.47
CA VAL A 145 -6.40 6.33 16.46
C VAL A 145 -6.04 5.70 15.12
N THR A 146 -4.79 5.85 14.66
CA THR A 146 -4.31 5.23 13.41
C THR A 146 -4.30 3.72 13.49
N LYS A 147 -3.83 3.15 14.60
CA LYS A 147 -3.82 1.70 14.84
C LYS A 147 -5.22 1.09 14.83
N ASN A 148 -6.21 1.79 15.39
CA ASN A 148 -7.59 1.30 15.45
C ASN A 148 -8.34 1.36 14.12
N VAL A 149 -7.96 2.23 13.18
CA VAL A 149 -8.59 2.35 11.86
C VAL A 149 -7.86 1.58 10.77
N ALA A 150 -6.62 1.15 11.04
CA ALA A 150 -5.77 0.44 10.10
C ALA A 150 -6.19 -1.05 9.98
N ASP A 151 -6.05 -1.61 8.79
CA ASP A 151 -6.22 -3.04 8.52
C ASP A 151 -4.97 -3.82 8.92
N MET A 152 -3.80 -3.17 8.86
CA MET A 152 -2.50 -3.73 9.22
C MET A 152 -1.71 -2.74 10.09
N VAL A 153 -1.00 -3.25 11.09
CA VAL A 153 -0.11 -2.44 11.95
C VAL A 153 1.33 -2.96 11.83
N LEU A 154 2.25 -2.08 11.44
CA LEU A 154 3.68 -2.40 11.34
C LEU A 154 4.34 -2.31 12.71
N THR A 155 4.81 -3.43 13.23
CA THR A 155 5.43 -3.48 14.57
C THR A 155 6.84 -2.88 14.61
N ASP A 156 7.47 -2.70 13.47
CA ASP A 156 8.84 -2.18 13.29
C ASP A 156 8.89 -0.80 12.59
N ASP A 157 7.74 -0.24 12.22
CA ASP A 157 7.59 1.01 11.47
C ASP A 157 8.50 1.05 10.20
N ASN A 158 8.69 -0.09 9.56
CA ASN A 158 9.57 -0.21 8.40
C ASN A 158 8.78 -0.43 7.11
N PHE A 159 9.02 0.43 6.12
CA PHE A 159 8.37 0.33 4.81
C PHE A 159 8.68 -1.01 4.09
N ALA A 160 9.90 -1.56 4.26
CA ALA A 160 10.27 -2.84 3.65
C ALA A 160 9.38 -4.00 4.14
N THR A 161 8.86 -3.93 5.36
CA THR A 161 7.93 -4.92 5.90
C THR A 161 6.60 -4.94 5.15
N ILE A 162 6.17 -3.81 4.57
CA ILE A 162 4.98 -3.76 3.70
C ILE A 162 5.19 -4.61 2.45
N VAL A 163 6.37 -4.54 1.86
CA VAL A 163 6.71 -5.31 0.65
C VAL A 163 6.65 -6.80 0.95
N ASN A 164 7.24 -7.23 2.06
CA ASN A 164 7.16 -8.62 2.52
C ASN A 164 5.72 -9.07 2.77
N ALA A 165 4.89 -8.21 3.37
CA ALA A 165 3.47 -8.50 3.61
C ALA A 165 2.69 -8.68 2.30
N VAL A 166 2.99 -7.88 1.26
CA VAL A 166 2.38 -8.02 -0.06
C VAL A 166 2.81 -9.33 -0.72
N GLU A 167 4.08 -9.70 -0.63
CA GLU A 167 4.59 -10.96 -1.16
C GLU A 167 3.88 -12.16 -0.51
N GLU A 168 3.83 -12.19 0.83
CA GLU A 168 3.13 -13.25 1.56
C GLU A 168 1.63 -13.28 1.25
N GLY A 169 0.98 -12.13 1.16
CA GLY A 169 -0.42 -12.04 0.77
C GLY A 169 -0.70 -12.62 -0.61
N ARG A 170 0.15 -12.33 -1.59
CA ARG A 170 0.08 -12.91 -2.95
C ARG A 170 0.29 -14.43 -2.92
N ARG A 171 1.27 -14.90 -2.12
CA ARG A 171 1.53 -16.34 -1.94
C ARG A 171 0.34 -17.06 -1.32
N ILE A 172 -0.26 -16.50 -0.28
CA ILE A 172 -1.48 -17.04 0.35
C ILE A 172 -2.63 -17.10 -0.67
N TYR A 173 -2.84 -16.02 -1.42
CA TYR A 173 -3.88 -15.97 -2.45
C TYR A 173 -3.69 -17.06 -3.52
N ASP A 174 -2.46 -17.27 -4.00
CA ASP A 174 -2.12 -18.30 -4.97
C ASP A 174 -2.36 -19.69 -4.42
N ASN A 175 -2.05 -19.93 -3.14
CA ASN A 175 -2.32 -21.22 -2.49
C ASN A 175 -3.83 -21.48 -2.34
N ILE A 176 -4.59 -20.47 -1.92
CA ILE A 176 -6.06 -20.56 -1.86
C ILE A 176 -6.64 -20.90 -3.25
N ARG A 177 -6.16 -20.20 -4.28
CA ARG A 177 -6.59 -20.42 -5.67
C ARG A 177 -6.28 -21.84 -6.15
N LYS A 178 -5.09 -22.38 -5.84
CA LYS A 178 -4.71 -23.75 -6.17
C LYS A 178 -5.59 -24.77 -5.45
N ALA A 179 -5.86 -24.57 -4.15
CA ALA A 179 -6.73 -25.43 -3.38
C ALA A 179 -8.16 -25.46 -3.94
N ILE A 180 -8.72 -24.30 -4.25
CA ILE A 180 -10.05 -24.18 -4.89
C ILE A 180 -10.05 -24.88 -6.25
N GLN A 181 -9.03 -24.65 -7.09
CA GLN A 181 -8.93 -25.27 -8.42
C GLN A 181 -8.84 -26.79 -8.33
N PHE A 182 -8.08 -27.32 -7.36
CA PHE A 182 -7.98 -28.76 -7.10
C PHE A 182 -9.34 -29.35 -6.70
N LEU A 183 -10.01 -28.77 -5.69
CA LEU A 183 -11.31 -29.25 -5.20
C LEU A 183 -12.40 -29.20 -6.27
N LEU A 184 -12.46 -28.09 -7.04
CA LEU A 184 -13.43 -27.99 -8.14
C LEU A 184 -13.14 -28.99 -9.25
N GLY A 185 -11.86 -29.21 -9.57
CA GLY A 185 -11.45 -30.22 -10.58
C GLY A 185 -11.80 -31.63 -10.19
N SER A 186 -11.54 -32.02 -8.93
CA SER A 186 -11.89 -33.33 -8.38
C SER A 186 -13.39 -33.56 -8.40
N ASN A 187 -14.18 -32.64 -7.84
CA ASN A 187 -15.64 -32.74 -7.82
C ASN A 187 -16.25 -32.82 -9.24
N LEU A 188 -15.71 -32.03 -10.19
CA LEU A 188 -16.17 -32.10 -11.58
C LEU A 188 -15.86 -33.45 -12.22
N ALA A 189 -14.69 -34.03 -11.94
CA ALA A 189 -14.31 -35.34 -12.42
C ALA A 189 -15.25 -36.45 -11.87
N GLU A 190 -15.61 -36.38 -10.58
CA GLU A 190 -16.59 -37.29 -9.97
C GLU A 190 -17.97 -37.19 -10.64
N VAL A 191 -18.47 -35.96 -10.82
CA VAL A 191 -19.77 -35.75 -11.49
C VAL A 191 -19.75 -36.29 -12.90
N LEU A 192 -18.70 -36.04 -13.68
CA LEU A 192 -18.57 -36.56 -15.05
C LEU A 192 -18.45 -38.10 -15.08
N ALA A 193 -17.72 -38.68 -14.14
CA ALA A 193 -17.59 -40.13 -14.03
C ALA A 193 -18.94 -40.81 -13.73
N ILE A 194 -19.68 -40.29 -12.74
CA ILE A 194 -21.01 -40.82 -12.37
C ILE A 194 -22.00 -40.64 -13.51
N PHE A 195 -22.00 -39.44 -14.14
CA PHE A 195 -22.88 -39.17 -15.27
C PHE A 195 -22.62 -40.14 -16.44
N THR A 196 -21.36 -40.35 -16.79
CA THR A 196 -20.97 -41.29 -17.86
C THR A 196 -21.35 -42.72 -17.53
N ALA A 197 -21.09 -43.17 -16.31
CA ALA A 197 -21.45 -44.53 -15.86
C ALA A 197 -22.97 -44.73 -15.91
N THR A 198 -23.74 -43.74 -15.49
CA THR A 198 -25.22 -43.79 -15.54
C THR A 198 -25.74 -43.91 -16.96
N LEU A 199 -25.16 -43.17 -17.91
CA LEU A 199 -25.52 -43.28 -19.34
C LEU A 199 -25.18 -44.64 -19.91
N LEU A 200 -24.11 -45.28 -19.44
CA LEU A 200 -23.69 -46.62 -19.86
C LEU A 200 -24.40 -47.73 -19.10
N GLY A 201 -25.26 -47.42 -18.13
CA GLY A 201 -26.13 -48.37 -17.43
C GLY A 201 -25.45 -49.14 -16.29
N PHE A 202 -24.37 -48.63 -15.71
CA PHE A 202 -23.73 -49.26 -14.55
C PHE A 202 -23.41 -48.25 -13.44
N THR A 203 -23.27 -48.73 -12.20
CA THR A 203 -22.88 -47.93 -11.05
C THR A 203 -21.37 -48.05 -10.84
N ILE A 204 -20.64 -46.92 -10.93
CA ILE A 204 -19.18 -46.87 -10.73
C ILE A 204 -18.80 -46.60 -9.27
N LEU A 205 -19.55 -45.73 -8.60
CA LEU A 205 -19.32 -45.30 -7.22
C LEU A 205 -20.64 -45.36 -6.44
N GLU A 206 -20.58 -45.88 -5.23
CA GLU A 206 -21.67 -45.79 -4.26
C GLU A 206 -21.47 -44.60 -3.32
N ALA A 207 -22.50 -44.16 -2.60
CA ALA A 207 -22.44 -43.02 -1.70
C ALA A 207 -21.32 -43.09 -0.65
N PRO A 208 -21.00 -44.24 -0.03
CA PRO A 208 -19.84 -44.33 0.88
C PRO A 208 -18.49 -44.10 0.20
N HIS A 209 -18.34 -44.49 -1.07
CA HIS A 209 -17.11 -44.28 -1.84
C HIS A 209 -16.90 -42.80 -2.11
N LEU A 210 -17.94 -42.07 -2.52
CA LEU A 210 -17.92 -40.63 -2.73
C LEU A 210 -17.57 -39.86 -1.44
N LEU A 211 -18.19 -40.28 -0.33
CA LEU A 211 -17.89 -39.65 0.97
C LEU A 211 -16.42 -39.88 1.36
N PHE A 212 -15.88 -41.06 1.13
CA PHE A 212 -14.47 -41.36 1.41
C PHE A 212 -13.51 -40.50 0.55
N ILE A 213 -13.78 -40.41 -0.75
CA ILE A 213 -12.98 -39.59 -1.68
C ILE A 213 -12.98 -38.15 -1.21
N ASN A 214 -14.14 -37.54 -1.01
CA ASN A 214 -14.26 -36.15 -0.62
C ASN A 214 -13.63 -35.84 0.76
N LEU A 215 -13.82 -36.75 1.73
CA LEU A 215 -13.35 -36.52 3.10
C LEU A 215 -11.84 -36.77 3.27
N VAL A 216 -11.33 -37.84 2.63
CA VAL A 216 -9.95 -38.29 2.86
C VAL A 216 -9.03 -37.90 1.71
N THR A 217 -9.44 -38.23 0.48
CA THR A 217 -8.57 -38.06 -0.70
C THR A 217 -8.46 -36.58 -1.13
N ASP A 218 -9.55 -35.82 -1.02
CA ASP A 218 -9.56 -34.43 -1.48
C ASP A 218 -9.15 -33.44 -0.37
N CYS A 219 -9.53 -33.68 0.89
CA CYS A 219 -9.17 -32.80 1.98
C CYS A 219 -7.66 -32.77 2.27
N CYS A 220 -6.98 -33.91 2.26
CA CYS A 220 -5.57 -33.98 2.59
C CYS A 220 -4.68 -33.16 1.63
N PRO A 221 -4.79 -33.29 0.30
CA PRO A 221 -4.03 -32.46 -0.62
C PRO A 221 -4.46 -31.00 -0.64
N ALA A 222 -5.71 -30.68 -0.31
CA ALA A 222 -6.19 -29.31 -0.25
C ALA A 222 -5.64 -28.54 0.97
N LEU A 223 -5.21 -29.25 2.03
CA LEU A 223 -4.62 -28.69 3.23
C LEU A 223 -3.07 -28.61 3.18
N ALA A 224 -2.45 -29.29 2.23
CA ALA A 224 -0.99 -29.31 2.03
C ALA A 224 -0.51 -28.11 1.20
#